data_88b24a1385c9386a245fc4029b6d9f68
#
_entry.id   88b24a1385c9386a245fc4029b6d9f68
#
_cell.length_a   1.000
_cell.length_b   1.000
_cell.length_c   1.000
_cell.angle_alpha   90.00
_cell.angle_beta   90.00
_cell.angle_gamma   90.00
#
_symmetry.space_group_name_H-M   'P 1'
#
loop_
_entity.id
_entity.type
_entity.pdbx_description
1 polymer ?
#
loop_
_entity_poly.entity_id
_entity_poly.type
_entity_poly.pdbx_seq_one_letter_code
_entity_poly.pdbx_strand_id
1 'polypeptide(L)'
;MREGFFTQPLYWLARGFVYFCLLLKYRMRVVGREHVPARGGAVIAANHCSYLDPPVMGGANSRRVVHFLARDTLFSNPLARWFFPRVGVIPLDRTKGDLGALKKALATLKEGKVVGLFPEGTRSPDGQMRAAKGGIGFLIAKGNVPVVPLHISGTFAAFPKGANRLRPSRIVARYGPAISPEEILAAMTKKNDYESVGALVMRRIAELAADSKE
;
A
#
# COMPACT_ATOMS: atom_id res chain seq x y z
N MET A 1 9.28 -12.04 15.88
CA MET A 1 10.43 -11.12 16.08
C MET A 1 10.03 -9.74 15.56
N ARG A 2 10.41 -8.64 16.20
CA ARG A 2 10.21 -7.29 15.65
C ARG A 2 11.09 -7.15 14.41
N GLU A 3 10.52 -6.76 13.27
CA GLU A 3 11.31 -6.30 12.13
C GLU A 3 11.99 -4.99 12.52
N GLY A 4 13.22 -5.08 12.99
CA GLY A 4 13.99 -3.95 13.49
C GLY A 4 15.04 -3.46 12.48
N PHE A 5 15.66 -2.32 12.80
CA PHE A 5 16.75 -1.75 12.00
C PHE A 5 17.87 -2.76 11.70
N PHE A 6 18.21 -3.63 12.67
CA PHE A 6 19.28 -4.61 12.54
C PHE A 6 18.95 -5.76 11.57
N THR A 7 17.66 -6.05 11.32
CA THR A 7 17.25 -7.13 10.41
C THR A 7 17.16 -6.70 8.95
N GLN A 8 16.90 -5.39 8.70
CA GLN A 8 16.78 -4.82 7.37
C GLN A 8 17.32 -3.38 7.30
N PRO A 9 18.64 -3.18 7.51
CA PRO A 9 19.21 -1.84 7.63
C PRO A 9 19.02 -1.01 6.36
N LEU A 10 19.16 -1.63 5.19
CA LEU A 10 19.00 -0.93 3.91
C LEU A 10 17.56 -0.42 3.71
N TYR A 11 16.54 -1.17 4.15
CA TYR A 11 15.16 -0.70 4.11
C TYR A 11 14.99 0.57 4.94
N TRP A 12 15.49 0.57 6.18
CA TRP A 12 15.32 1.71 7.07
C TRP A 12 16.09 2.94 6.62
N LEU A 13 17.27 2.76 6.03
CA LEU A 13 18.04 3.83 5.40
C LEU A 13 17.30 4.39 4.18
N ALA A 14 16.88 3.53 3.26
CA ALA A 14 16.12 3.94 2.06
C ALA A 14 14.81 4.62 2.44
N ARG A 15 14.08 4.07 3.42
CA ARG A 15 12.85 4.68 3.95
C ARG A 15 13.13 6.06 4.55
N GLY A 16 14.17 6.18 5.39
CA GLY A 16 14.55 7.45 6.02
C GLY A 16 14.88 8.51 4.97
N PHE A 17 15.64 8.15 3.95
CA PHE A 17 15.96 9.02 2.81
C PHE A 17 14.70 9.44 2.03
N VAL A 18 13.85 8.49 1.68
CA VAL A 18 12.57 8.76 0.98
C VAL A 18 11.69 9.68 1.82
N TYR A 19 11.52 9.38 3.12
CA TYR A 19 10.75 10.22 4.04
C TYR A 19 11.28 11.65 4.11
N PHE A 20 12.60 11.80 4.23
CA PHE A 20 13.25 13.11 4.27
C PHE A 20 13.03 13.90 2.97
N CYS A 21 13.20 13.26 1.81
CA CYS A 21 12.92 13.88 0.51
C CYS A 21 11.45 14.31 0.38
N LEU A 22 10.51 13.46 0.82
CA LEU A 22 9.08 13.77 0.79
C LEU A 22 8.72 14.90 1.76
N LEU A 23 9.35 14.93 2.93
CA LEU A 23 9.17 16.01 3.92
C LEU A 23 9.64 17.34 3.38
N LEU A 24 10.87 17.42 2.83
CA LEU A 24 11.45 18.67 2.32
C LEU A 24 10.74 19.15 1.07
N LYS A 25 10.57 18.29 0.07
CA LYS A 25 10.04 18.68 -1.24
C LYS A 25 8.54 18.89 -1.25
N TYR A 26 7.80 18.07 -0.49
CA TYR A 26 6.34 18.01 -0.53
C TYR A 26 5.67 18.38 0.80
N ARG A 27 6.44 18.81 1.81
CA ARG A 27 5.92 19.10 3.15
C ARG A 27 4.98 18.00 3.65
N MET A 28 5.43 16.75 3.47
CA MET A 28 4.60 15.58 3.76
C MET A 28 4.15 15.55 5.22
N ARG A 29 2.84 15.41 5.41
CA ARG A 29 2.23 15.20 6.73
C ARG A 29 1.70 13.75 6.82
N VAL A 30 1.91 13.12 7.97
CA VAL A 30 1.41 11.78 8.26
C VAL A 30 0.50 11.83 9.47
N VAL A 31 -0.69 11.26 9.35
CA VAL A 31 -1.73 11.21 10.40
C VAL A 31 -2.18 9.76 10.58
N GLY A 32 -2.43 9.34 11.82
CA GLY A 32 -3.04 8.04 12.13
C GLY A 32 -2.12 6.83 11.96
N ARG A 33 -0.79 7.01 11.86
CA ARG A 33 0.16 5.90 11.69
C ARG A 33 0.10 4.85 12.82
N GLU A 34 -0.42 5.23 13.97
CA GLU A 34 -0.66 4.36 15.12
C GLU A 34 -1.67 3.25 14.86
N HIS A 35 -2.56 3.42 13.88
CA HIS A 35 -3.51 2.41 13.45
C HIS A 35 -2.86 1.18 12.78
N VAL A 36 -1.60 1.30 12.35
CA VAL A 36 -0.86 0.14 11.80
C VAL A 36 -0.46 -0.79 12.95
N PRO A 37 -0.92 -2.06 12.95
CA PRO A 37 -0.61 -3.01 14.01
C PRO A 37 0.90 -3.20 14.18
N ALA A 38 1.38 -3.18 15.42
CA ALA A 38 2.80 -3.31 15.73
C ALA A 38 3.35 -4.73 15.44
N ARG A 39 2.48 -5.74 15.38
CA ARG A 39 2.84 -7.16 15.16
C ARG A 39 1.76 -7.87 14.36
N GLY A 40 2.08 -9.07 13.85
CA GLY A 40 1.17 -9.89 13.05
C GLY A 40 1.09 -9.43 11.59
N GLY A 41 0.45 -10.23 10.75
CA GLY A 41 0.16 -9.84 9.37
C GLY A 41 -0.80 -8.65 9.32
N ALA A 42 -0.61 -7.76 8.37
CA ALA A 42 -1.56 -6.67 8.12
C ALA A 42 -1.49 -6.23 6.65
N VAL A 43 -2.60 -5.71 6.15
CA VAL A 43 -2.66 -5.06 4.85
C VAL A 43 -2.75 -3.55 5.05
N ILE A 44 -1.97 -2.77 4.31
CA ILE A 44 -2.20 -1.34 4.13
C ILE A 44 -2.78 -1.15 2.74
N ALA A 45 -4.02 -0.66 2.64
CA ALA A 45 -4.72 -0.44 1.38
C ALA A 45 -4.88 1.05 1.11
N ALA A 46 -4.37 1.54 -0.04
CA ALA A 46 -4.44 2.96 -0.38
C ALA A 46 -5.03 3.21 -1.78
N ASN A 47 -5.55 4.43 -2.00
CA ASN A 47 -5.85 4.94 -3.34
C ASN A 47 -4.57 5.05 -4.19
N HIS A 48 -4.72 4.95 -5.52
CA HIS A 48 -3.57 4.95 -6.44
C HIS A 48 -3.75 5.90 -7.62
N CYS A 49 -3.00 7.00 -7.62
CA CYS A 49 -3.07 8.03 -8.66
C CYS A 49 -1.70 8.53 -9.14
N SER A 50 -0.60 8.09 -8.50
CA SER A 50 0.73 8.61 -8.76
C SER A 50 1.83 7.54 -8.67
N TYR A 51 2.95 7.78 -9.30
CA TYR A 51 4.19 7.03 -9.06
C TYR A 51 4.76 7.26 -7.66
N LEU A 52 4.33 8.33 -6.97
CA LEU A 52 4.78 8.65 -5.61
C LEU A 52 4.02 7.88 -4.52
N ASP A 53 2.88 7.22 -4.84
CA ASP A 53 2.07 6.56 -3.81
C ASP A 53 2.82 5.43 -3.10
N PRO A 54 3.54 4.49 -3.78
CA PRO A 54 4.31 3.46 -3.09
C PRO A 54 5.42 4.04 -2.18
N PRO A 55 6.28 4.97 -2.62
CA PRO A 55 7.25 5.61 -1.73
C PRO A 55 6.61 6.42 -0.59
N VAL A 56 5.45 7.03 -0.79
CA VAL A 56 4.70 7.71 0.29
C VAL A 56 4.21 6.68 1.31
N MET A 57 3.57 5.58 0.89
CA MET A 57 3.10 4.53 1.79
C MET A 57 4.26 3.93 2.59
N GLY A 58 5.37 3.57 1.93
CA GLY A 58 6.56 3.02 2.60
C GLY A 58 7.26 4.03 3.51
N GLY A 59 7.41 5.29 3.06
CA GLY A 59 8.03 6.36 3.84
C GLY A 59 7.21 6.80 5.05
N ALA A 60 5.90 6.91 4.90
CA ALA A 60 4.99 7.33 5.96
C ALA A 60 4.89 6.31 7.11
N ASN A 61 5.02 5.01 6.81
CA ASN A 61 4.97 3.96 7.83
C ASN A 61 6.33 3.85 8.55
N SER A 62 6.36 4.28 9.81
CA SER A 62 7.56 4.22 10.65
C SER A 62 7.63 2.99 11.56
N ARG A 63 6.62 2.14 11.55
CA ARG A 63 6.50 1.03 12.51
C ARG A 63 6.99 -0.30 11.96
N ARG A 64 6.78 -0.53 10.64
CA ARG A 64 6.97 -1.83 10.02
C ARG A 64 7.46 -1.70 8.59
N VAL A 65 8.13 -2.73 8.11
CA VAL A 65 8.47 -2.86 6.70
C VAL A 65 7.19 -3.13 5.91
N VAL A 66 6.96 -2.32 4.87
CA VAL A 66 5.83 -2.53 3.95
C VAL A 66 6.34 -3.28 2.72
N HIS A 67 5.76 -4.44 2.46
CA HIS A 67 6.10 -5.27 1.33
C HIS A 67 5.16 -4.96 0.17
N PHE A 68 5.72 -4.60 -0.98
CA PHE A 68 4.96 -4.29 -2.20
C PHE A 68 5.14 -5.40 -3.23
N LEU A 69 4.05 -5.79 -3.87
CA LEU A 69 4.12 -6.67 -5.03
C LEU A 69 4.30 -5.80 -6.28
N ALA A 70 5.38 -6.00 -7.00
CA ALA A 70 5.71 -5.24 -8.20
C ALA A 70 6.00 -6.13 -9.39
N ARG A 71 5.70 -5.63 -10.59
CA ARG A 71 5.95 -6.35 -11.84
C ARG A 71 7.43 -6.69 -11.99
N ASP A 72 7.70 -7.82 -12.60
CA ASP A 72 9.03 -8.28 -13.00
C ASP A 72 9.83 -7.25 -13.82
N THR A 73 9.12 -6.45 -14.64
CA THR A 73 9.74 -5.35 -15.41
C THR A 73 10.45 -4.32 -14.52
N LEU A 74 10.06 -4.17 -13.24
CA LEU A 74 10.78 -3.31 -12.29
C LEU A 74 12.19 -3.85 -11.97
N PHE A 75 12.42 -5.14 -12.20
CA PHE A 75 13.67 -5.83 -11.91
C PHE A 75 14.51 -6.08 -13.17
N SER A 76 14.33 -5.26 -14.22
CA SER A 76 14.95 -5.43 -15.54
C SER A 76 16.47 -5.24 -15.53
N ASN A 77 17.00 -4.42 -14.62
CA ASN A 77 18.44 -4.20 -14.52
C ASN A 77 19.06 -4.81 -13.24
N PRO A 78 20.38 -5.08 -13.22
CA PRO A 78 21.05 -5.71 -12.08
C PRO A 78 20.92 -4.93 -10.77
N LEU A 79 20.99 -3.59 -10.81
CA LEU A 79 20.87 -2.75 -9.62
C LEU A 79 19.47 -2.83 -9.01
N ALA A 80 18.43 -2.76 -9.84
CA ALA A 80 17.05 -2.90 -9.41
C ALA A 80 16.79 -4.30 -8.81
N ARG A 81 17.34 -5.35 -9.43
CA ARG A 81 17.26 -6.74 -8.97
C ARG A 81 17.94 -6.96 -7.63
N TRP A 82 19.02 -6.24 -7.37
CA TRP A 82 19.72 -6.24 -6.07
C TRP A 82 18.99 -5.40 -5.02
N PHE A 83 18.50 -4.20 -5.38
CA PHE A 83 17.97 -3.21 -4.45
C PHE A 83 16.54 -3.52 -3.98
N PHE A 84 15.59 -3.73 -4.92
CA PHE A 84 14.17 -3.79 -4.60
C PHE A 84 13.78 -4.92 -3.63
N PRO A 85 14.30 -6.16 -3.72
CA PRO A 85 14.00 -7.18 -2.72
C PRO A 85 14.44 -6.81 -1.30
N ARG A 86 15.56 -6.06 -1.19
CA ARG A 86 16.12 -5.62 0.10
C ARG A 86 15.32 -4.50 0.74
N VAL A 87 14.50 -3.80 -0.03
CA VAL A 87 13.58 -2.77 0.46
C VAL A 87 12.11 -3.24 0.48
N GLY A 88 11.89 -4.56 0.53
CA GLY A 88 10.55 -5.13 0.71
C GLY A 88 9.72 -5.28 -0.56
N VAL A 89 10.29 -5.05 -1.74
CA VAL A 89 9.55 -5.23 -3.01
C VAL A 89 9.65 -6.69 -3.47
N ILE A 90 8.51 -7.34 -3.66
CA ILE A 90 8.37 -8.74 -4.06
C ILE A 90 8.09 -8.79 -5.56
N PRO A 91 8.95 -9.47 -6.36
CA PRO A 91 8.72 -9.59 -7.80
C PRO A 91 7.52 -10.50 -8.09
N LEU A 92 6.69 -10.07 -9.05
CA LEU A 92 5.56 -10.83 -9.59
C LEU A 92 5.93 -11.35 -10.96
N ASP A 93 5.90 -12.66 -11.08
CA ASP A 93 6.00 -13.36 -12.36
C ASP A 93 4.63 -13.39 -13.03
N ARG A 94 4.46 -12.60 -14.09
CA ARG A 94 3.21 -12.53 -14.85
C ARG A 94 2.90 -13.78 -15.67
N THR A 95 3.89 -14.61 -15.96
CA THR A 95 3.66 -15.86 -16.67
C THR A 95 2.80 -16.82 -15.85
N LYS A 96 2.82 -16.66 -14.50
CA LYS A 96 1.98 -17.41 -13.55
C LYS A 96 0.65 -16.74 -13.23
N GLY A 97 0.34 -15.63 -13.91
CA GLY A 97 -0.91 -14.88 -13.75
C GLY A 97 -1.10 -14.25 -12.36
N ASP A 98 -2.29 -13.68 -12.13
CA ASP A 98 -2.65 -13.02 -10.86
C ASP A 98 -2.63 -13.96 -9.65
N LEU A 99 -2.82 -15.27 -9.85
CA LEU A 99 -2.78 -16.28 -8.78
C LEU A 99 -1.41 -16.40 -8.11
N GLY A 100 -0.32 -16.26 -8.87
CA GLY A 100 1.04 -16.28 -8.31
C GLY A 100 1.29 -15.10 -7.38
N ALA A 101 0.78 -13.92 -7.75
CA ALA A 101 0.82 -12.72 -6.95
C ALA A 101 0.07 -12.89 -5.63
N LEU A 102 -1.17 -13.38 -5.71
CA LEU A 102 -2.03 -13.61 -4.55
C LEU A 102 -1.41 -14.62 -3.57
N LYS A 103 -0.84 -15.72 -4.08
CA LYS A 103 -0.15 -16.71 -3.23
C LYS A 103 1.04 -16.11 -2.48
N LYS A 104 1.86 -15.31 -3.15
CA LYS A 104 3.00 -14.63 -2.51
C LYS A 104 2.55 -13.62 -1.45
N ALA A 105 1.51 -12.82 -1.74
CA ALA A 105 0.95 -11.88 -0.79
C ALA A 105 0.41 -12.61 0.46
N LEU A 106 -0.37 -13.70 0.29
CA LEU A 106 -0.88 -14.49 1.39
C LEU A 106 0.24 -15.13 2.22
N ALA A 107 1.30 -15.65 1.58
CA ALA A 107 2.46 -16.18 2.30
C ALA A 107 3.14 -15.09 3.14
N THR A 108 3.33 -13.89 2.57
CA THR A 108 3.91 -12.73 3.27
C THR A 108 3.08 -12.33 4.49
N LEU A 109 1.75 -12.32 4.38
CA LEU A 109 0.83 -12.05 5.50
C LEU A 109 0.91 -13.13 6.59
N LYS A 110 0.98 -14.41 6.21
CA LYS A 110 1.15 -15.54 7.14
C LYS A 110 2.48 -15.50 7.92
N GLU A 111 3.52 -14.95 7.31
CA GLU A 111 4.81 -14.68 7.99
C GLU A 111 4.71 -13.52 8.98
N GLY A 112 3.54 -12.95 9.19
CA GLY A 112 3.33 -11.82 10.09
C GLY A 112 3.82 -10.48 9.54
N LYS A 113 4.05 -10.36 8.23
CA LYS A 113 4.54 -9.15 7.56
C LYS A 113 3.40 -8.25 7.08
N VAL A 114 3.73 -6.99 6.77
CA VAL A 114 2.77 -6.02 6.21
C VAL A 114 2.86 -6.01 4.70
N VAL A 115 1.71 -6.14 4.03
CA VAL A 115 1.58 -6.00 2.58
C VAL A 115 0.91 -4.68 2.24
N GLY A 116 1.58 -3.86 1.45
CA GLY A 116 1.01 -2.65 0.84
C GLY A 116 0.36 -2.98 -0.49
N LEU A 117 -0.87 -2.55 -0.68
CA LEU A 117 -1.59 -2.74 -1.93
C LEU A 117 -2.43 -1.53 -2.31
N PHE A 118 -2.76 -1.46 -3.59
CA PHE A 118 -3.65 -0.48 -4.17
C PHE A 118 -4.85 -1.23 -4.76
N PRO A 119 -6.03 -1.16 -4.11
CA PRO A 119 -7.18 -1.99 -4.49
C PRO A 119 -7.64 -1.77 -5.94
N GLU A 120 -7.44 -0.57 -6.48
CA GLU A 120 -7.75 -0.21 -7.87
C GLU A 120 -6.94 -1.00 -8.92
N GLY A 121 -5.80 -1.60 -8.51
CA GLY A 121 -4.91 -2.41 -9.36
C GLY A 121 -4.21 -1.64 -10.48
N THR A 122 -4.52 -0.37 -10.65
CA THR A 122 -3.86 0.54 -11.62
C THR A 122 -3.99 1.98 -11.15
N ARG A 123 -3.08 2.85 -11.56
CA ARG A 123 -3.17 4.28 -11.25
C ARG A 123 -4.33 4.92 -11.96
N SER A 124 -5.08 5.75 -11.22
CA SER A 124 -6.12 6.63 -11.76
C SER A 124 -5.49 7.63 -12.73
N PRO A 125 -6.07 7.85 -13.93
CA PRO A 125 -5.57 8.84 -14.89
C PRO A 125 -6.02 10.27 -14.57
N ASP A 126 -7.10 10.42 -13.80
CA ASP A 126 -7.78 11.68 -13.48
C ASP A 126 -7.69 12.06 -11.99
N GLY A 127 -7.03 11.23 -11.17
CA GLY A 127 -6.89 11.42 -9.73
C GLY A 127 -8.08 10.97 -8.91
N GLN A 128 -9.19 10.54 -9.56
CA GLN A 128 -10.37 10.04 -8.85
C GLN A 128 -10.17 8.59 -8.42
N MET A 129 -10.68 8.23 -7.25
CA MET A 129 -10.66 6.85 -6.78
C MET A 129 -11.58 5.97 -7.61
N ARG A 130 -11.14 4.74 -7.87
CA ARG A 130 -11.86 3.74 -8.65
C ARG A 130 -12.28 2.57 -7.79
N ALA A 131 -13.22 1.77 -8.30
CA ALA A 131 -13.61 0.54 -7.64
C ALA A 131 -12.43 -0.44 -7.49
N ALA A 132 -12.45 -1.23 -6.43
CA ALA A 132 -11.48 -2.29 -6.22
C ALA A 132 -11.62 -3.38 -7.29
N LYS A 133 -10.50 -4.00 -7.67
CA LYS A 133 -10.51 -5.20 -8.51
C LYS A 133 -10.84 -6.44 -7.67
N GLY A 134 -11.65 -7.35 -8.23
CA GLY A 134 -12.16 -8.53 -7.50
C GLY A 134 -11.10 -9.43 -6.85
N GLY A 135 -9.90 -9.56 -7.45
CA GLY A 135 -8.79 -10.32 -6.86
C GLY A 135 -8.25 -9.74 -5.54
N ILE A 136 -8.44 -8.44 -5.30
CA ILE A 136 -8.00 -7.79 -4.06
C ILE A 136 -8.93 -8.16 -2.90
N GLY A 137 -10.24 -8.17 -3.12
CA GLY A 137 -11.20 -8.63 -2.10
C GLY A 137 -10.96 -10.07 -1.69
N PHE A 138 -10.62 -10.95 -2.65
CA PHE A 138 -10.19 -12.32 -2.36
C PHE A 138 -8.94 -12.35 -1.46
N LEU A 139 -7.90 -11.60 -1.80
CA LEU A 139 -6.67 -11.53 -0.99
C LEU A 139 -6.96 -11.08 0.44
N ILE A 140 -7.76 -10.04 0.60
CA ILE A 140 -8.13 -9.48 1.91
C ILE A 140 -8.92 -10.50 2.72
N ALA A 141 -9.98 -11.09 2.16
CA ALA A 141 -10.81 -12.08 2.85
C ALA A 141 -10.03 -13.35 3.23
N LYS A 142 -9.15 -13.84 2.35
CA LYS A 142 -8.33 -15.03 2.60
C LYS A 142 -7.11 -14.78 3.47
N GLY A 143 -6.65 -13.52 3.52
CA GLY A 143 -5.53 -13.11 4.37
C GLY A 143 -5.84 -13.23 5.85
N ASN A 144 -7.10 -13.06 6.23
CA ASN A 144 -7.58 -13.11 7.62
C ASN A 144 -6.70 -12.28 8.56
N VAL A 145 -6.41 -11.04 8.15
CA VAL A 145 -5.58 -10.08 8.87
C VAL A 145 -6.24 -8.69 8.82
N PRO A 146 -5.97 -7.81 9.79
CA PRO A 146 -6.50 -6.44 9.76
C PRO A 146 -6.06 -5.69 8.50
N VAL A 147 -6.97 -4.87 7.96
CA VAL A 147 -6.73 -3.98 6.82
C VAL A 147 -6.74 -2.53 7.30
N VAL A 148 -5.64 -1.83 7.15
CA VAL A 148 -5.51 -0.41 7.48
C VAL A 148 -5.76 0.42 6.22
N PRO A 149 -6.87 1.16 6.14
CA PRO A 149 -7.11 2.08 5.03
C PRO A 149 -6.15 3.26 5.11
N LEU A 150 -5.62 3.66 3.96
CA LEU A 150 -4.71 4.80 3.82
C LEU A 150 -5.20 5.70 2.68
N HIS A 151 -5.50 6.96 2.97
CA HIS A 151 -5.73 7.95 1.94
C HIS A 151 -4.46 8.76 1.70
N ILE A 152 -4.05 8.86 0.44
CA ILE A 152 -2.89 9.65 0.00
C ILE A 152 -3.40 10.77 -0.88
N SER A 153 -3.18 12.02 -0.46
CA SER A 153 -3.52 13.22 -1.24
C SER A 153 -2.28 13.98 -1.68
N GLY A 154 -2.43 14.80 -2.73
CA GLY A 154 -1.37 15.66 -3.27
C GLY A 154 -0.41 14.97 -4.23
N THR A 155 -0.34 13.65 -4.26
CA THR A 155 0.57 12.90 -5.14
C THR A 155 0.19 12.99 -6.61
N PHE A 156 -1.12 13.08 -6.93
CA PHE A 156 -1.58 13.28 -8.30
C PHE A 156 -1.10 14.63 -8.85
N ALA A 157 -1.24 15.71 -8.09
CA ALA A 157 -0.72 17.01 -8.48
C ALA A 157 0.82 17.02 -8.63
N ALA A 158 1.52 16.26 -7.77
CA ALA A 158 2.97 16.17 -7.78
C ALA A 158 3.54 15.37 -8.96
N PHE A 159 2.98 14.18 -9.25
CA PHE A 159 3.53 13.28 -10.28
C PHE A 159 2.49 12.28 -10.80
N PRO A 160 1.49 12.73 -11.60
CA PRO A 160 0.47 11.85 -12.15
C PRO A 160 1.04 10.85 -13.19
N LYS A 161 0.22 9.87 -13.56
CA LYS A 161 0.55 8.95 -14.65
C LYS A 161 0.82 9.73 -15.95
N GLY A 162 1.96 9.44 -16.61
CA GLY A 162 2.37 10.10 -17.86
C GLY A 162 3.10 11.42 -17.66
N ALA A 163 3.23 11.93 -16.44
CA ALA A 163 4.06 13.09 -16.18
C ALA A 163 5.56 12.75 -16.33
N ASN A 164 6.33 13.71 -16.85
CA ASN A 164 7.79 13.63 -16.98
C ASN A 164 8.53 14.54 -16.00
N ARG A 165 7.80 15.29 -15.19
CA ARG A 165 8.38 16.23 -14.20
C ARG A 165 7.66 16.16 -12.87
N LEU A 166 8.43 16.23 -11.79
CA LEU A 166 7.95 16.38 -10.42
C LEU A 166 7.54 17.83 -10.18
N ARG A 167 6.28 18.06 -9.77
CA ARG A 167 5.72 19.38 -9.47
C ARG A 167 5.65 19.62 -7.96
N PRO A 168 5.76 20.85 -7.48
CA PRO A 168 5.48 21.18 -6.09
C PRO A 168 4.04 20.80 -5.71
N SER A 169 3.89 20.20 -4.56
CA SER A 169 2.58 19.84 -3.99
C SER A 169 2.74 19.61 -2.49
N ARG A 170 1.64 19.66 -1.74
CA ARG A 170 1.61 19.22 -0.35
C ARG A 170 1.04 17.81 -0.31
N ILE A 171 1.79 16.86 0.25
CA ILE A 171 1.37 15.47 0.35
C ILE A 171 0.88 15.20 1.78
N VAL A 172 -0.29 14.54 1.88
CA VAL A 172 -0.79 14.05 3.17
C VAL A 172 -1.05 12.55 3.05
N ALA A 173 -0.52 11.76 4.00
CA ALA A 173 -0.79 10.35 4.18
C ALA A 173 -1.61 10.17 5.46
N ARG A 174 -2.89 9.80 5.34
CA ARG A 174 -3.82 9.64 6.45
C ARG A 174 -4.23 8.17 6.58
N TYR A 175 -3.79 7.53 7.65
CA TYR A 175 -4.19 6.18 8.03
C TYR A 175 -5.48 6.24 8.86
N GLY A 176 -6.44 5.38 8.53
CA GLY A 176 -7.66 5.19 9.31
C GLY A 176 -7.58 3.99 10.24
N PRO A 177 -8.59 3.83 11.13
CA PRO A 177 -8.72 2.65 11.97
C PRO A 177 -8.68 1.35 11.15
N ALA A 178 -8.01 0.34 11.70
CA ALA A 178 -7.91 -0.95 11.04
C ALA A 178 -9.28 -1.63 10.99
N ILE A 179 -9.65 -2.11 9.81
CA ILE A 179 -10.83 -2.96 9.58
C ILE A 179 -10.45 -4.36 10.06
N SER A 180 -11.21 -4.91 11.01
CA SER A 180 -10.91 -6.23 11.56
C SER A 180 -11.27 -7.37 10.60
N PRO A 181 -10.67 -8.57 10.74
CA PRO A 181 -11.07 -9.73 9.95
C PRO A 181 -12.56 -10.07 10.07
N GLU A 182 -13.14 -9.88 11.27
CA GLU A 182 -14.57 -10.12 11.53
C GLU A 182 -15.44 -9.13 10.73
N GLU A 183 -15.07 -7.85 10.71
CA GLU A 183 -15.76 -6.81 9.93
C GLU A 183 -15.65 -7.07 8.43
N ILE A 184 -14.49 -7.56 7.96
CA ILE A 184 -14.28 -7.96 6.57
C ILE A 184 -15.22 -9.12 6.19
N LEU A 185 -15.32 -10.13 7.04
CA LEU A 185 -16.20 -11.28 6.79
C LEU A 185 -17.68 -10.89 6.86
N ALA A 186 -18.06 -10.01 7.79
CA ALA A 186 -19.42 -9.50 7.92
C ALA A 186 -19.88 -8.64 6.71
N ALA A 187 -18.94 -8.05 5.97
CA ALA A 187 -19.27 -7.32 4.75
C ALA A 187 -19.68 -8.23 3.59
N MET A 188 -19.41 -9.53 3.66
CA MET A 188 -19.78 -10.49 2.61
C MET A 188 -21.25 -10.89 2.77
N THR A 189 -22.08 -10.54 1.77
CA THR A 189 -23.52 -10.84 1.77
C THR A 189 -23.83 -12.29 1.38
N LYS A 190 -22.89 -12.95 0.73
CA LYS A 190 -22.96 -14.35 0.29
C LYS A 190 -21.57 -14.98 0.26
N LYS A 191 -21.51 -16.31 0.12
CA LYS A 191 -20.24 -17.04 -0.01
C LYS A 191 -19.41 -16.49 -1.18
N ASN A 192 -18.13 -16.15 -0.90
CA ASN A 192 -17.19 -15.62 -1.88
C ASN A 192 -17.54 -14.23 -2.46
N ASP A 193 -18.24 -13.41 -1.69
CA ASP A 193 -18.57 -12.02 -2.06
C ASP A 193 -17.36 -11.08 -1.86
N TYR A 194 -16.35 -11.31 -2.66
CA TYR A 194 -15.10 -10.53 -2.58
C TYR A 194 -15.24 -9.10 -3.11
N GLU A 195 -16.29 -8.84 -3.88
CA GLU A 195 -16.61 -7.49 -4.39
C GLU A 195 -17.04 -6.57 -3.23
N SER A 196 -17.93 -7.04 -2.37
CA SER A 196 -18.34 -6.30 -1.17
C SER A 196 -17.18 -6.02 -0.22
N VAL A 197 -16.21 -6.95 -0.09
CA VAL A 197 -14.98 -6.70 0.67
C VAL A 197 -14.15 -5.58 0.04
N GLY A 198 -13.97 -5.61 -1.26
CA GLY A 198 -13.28 -4.53 -2.00
C GLY A 198 -13.97 -3.17 -1.84
N ALA A 199 -15.30 -3.16 -1.95
CA ALA A 199 -16.12 -1.95 -1.78
C ALA A 199 -16.03 -1.39 -0.35
N LEU A 200 -16.04 -2.25 0.69
CA LEU A 200 -15.82 -1.83 2.07
C LEU A 200 -14.49 -1.09 2.22
N VAL A 201 -13.40 -1.65 1.72
CA VAL A 201 -12.06 -1.05 1.84
C VAL A 201 -12.00 0.28 1.11
N MET A 202 -12.53 0.38 -0.13
CA MET A 202 -12.55 1.62 -0.88
C MET A 202 -13.41 2.70 -0.20
N ARG A 203 -14.55 2.33 0.39
CA ARG A 203 -15.36 3.25 1.18
C ARG A 203 -14.59 3.81 2.38
N ARG A 204 -13.89 2.97 3.14
CA ARG A 204 -13.07 3.40 4.28
C ARG A 204 -11.92 4.34 3.86
N ILE A 205 -11.33 4.12 2.67
CA ILE A 205 -10.33 5.06 2.11
C ILE A 205 -10.99 6.39 1.73
N ALA A 206 -12.21 6.36 1.16
CA ALA A 206 -12.94 7.55 0.76
C ALA A 206 -13.39 8.42 1.95
N GLU A 207 -13.78 7.80 3.06
CA GLU A 207 -14.13 8.48 4.31
C GLU A 207 -12.95 9.33 4.82
N LEU A 208 -11.70 8.81 4.73
CA LEU A 208 -10.50 9.56 5.09
C LEU A 208 -10.19 10.74 4.17
N ALA A 209 -10.69 10.72 2.92
CA ALA A 209 -10.57 11.85 2.00
C ALA A 209 -11.49 13.01 2.39
N ALA A 210 -12.68 12.73 2.92
CA ALA A 210 -13.62 13.74 3.37
C ALA A 210 -13.10 14.52 4.58
N ASP A 211 -12.47 13.82 5.55
CA ASP A 211 -11.86 14.42 6.74
C ASP A 211 -10.64 15.31 6.43
N SER A 212 -10.16 15.31 5.20
CA SER A 212 -8.99 16.11 4.79
C SER A 212 -9.33 17.52 4.32
N LYS A 213 -10.60 17.92 4.33
CA LYS A 213 -11.06 19.25 3.91
C LYS A 213 -11.13 20.26 5.07
N GLU A 214 -10.86 19.83 6.29
CA GLU A 214 -10.63 20.65 7.47
C GLU A 214 -9.11 20.78 7.74
#